data_d0a99175ad39c3c8fed996948aee9ba4
#
_entry.id   d0a99175ad39c3c8fed996948aee9ba4
#
_cell.length_a   1.000
_cell.length_b   1.000
_cell.length_c   1.000
_cell.angle_alpha   90.00
_cell.angle_beta   90.00
_cell.angle_gamma   90.00
#
_symmetry.space_group_name_H-M   'P 1'
#
loop_
_entity.id
_entity.type
_entity.pdbx_description
1 polymer ?
#
loop_
_entity_poly.entity_id
_entity_poly.type
_entity_poly.pdbx_seq_one_letter_code
_entity_poly.pdbx_strand_id
1 'polypeptide(L)'
;MKITIIGAGALGSHLVQALRNEDVALKIVDFDRVEMKNVASQFHFKNMVGKKKIDSLKQAMQFCYGRKIEVVGNKLTADNDVQLLGGADLLIDCLDNGEARRLVQGFARANGVPCLHGALAADGGFGRVVWSDDFVIDDEGDGGAATCEDGEHLPFIEISAAYLAYAAQRFIKDGRKIGYSISPAGVEKI
;
A
#
# COMPACT_ATOMS: atom_id res chain seq x y z
N MET A 1 -13.75 11.72 4.03
CA MET A 1 -13.43 10.33 3.61
C MET A 1 -12.28 9.81 4.45
N LYS A 2 -12.37 8.57 4.94
CA LYS A 2 -11.30 7.89 5.67
C LYS A 2 -10.74 6.76 4.79
N ILE A 3 -9.42 6.79 4.53
CA ILE A 3 -8.72 5.78 3.74
C ILE A 3 -7.82 4.99 4.67
N THR A 4 -7.96 3.65 4.66
CA THR A 4 -7.06 2.76 5.39
C THR A 4 -6.11 2.09 4.39
N ILE A 5 -4.81 2.32 4.55
CA ILE A 5 -3.73 1.71 3.77
C ILE A 5 -3.14 0.59 4.60
N ILE A 6 -3.06 -0.62 4.03
CA ILE A 6 -2.57 -1.81 4.68
C ILE A 6 -1.24 -2.20 4.04
N GLY A 7 -0.17 -2.16 4.83
CA GLY A 7 1.21 -2.32 4.38
C GLY A 7 1.93 -0.97 4.21
N ALA A 8 3.08 -0.81 4.84
CA ALA A 8 3.96 0.35 4.79
C ALA A 8 5.33 -0.01 4.15
N GLY A 9 5.30 -1.00 3.26
CA GLY A 9 6.45 -1.47 2.49
C GLY A 9 6.71 -0.59 1.25
N ALA A 10 7.19 -1.21 0.17
CA ALA A 10 7.57 -0.52 -1.07
C ALA A 10 6.42 0.36 -1.62
N LEU A 11 5.28 -0.23 -1.96
CA LEU A 11 4.16 0.54 -2.50
C LEU A 11 3.52 1.47 -1.47
N GLY A 12 3.21 0.95 -0.27
CA GLY A 12 2.44 1.70 0.72
C GLY A 12 3.17 2.92 1.25
N SER A 13 4.49 2.87 1.45
CA SER A 13 5.26 4.01 1.93
C SER A 13 5.27 5.16 0.93
N HIS A 14 5.48 4.88 -0.37
CA HIS A 14 5.41 5.88 -1.43
C HIS A 14 3.99 6.37 -1.67
N LEU A 15 2.98 5.50 -1.57
CA LEU A 15 1.57 5.88 -1.67
C LEU A 15 1.17 6.90 -0.61
N VAL A 16 1.56 6.68 0.64
CA VAL A 16 1.28 7.63 1.76
C VAL A 16 1.83 9.01 1.44
N GLN A 17 3.07 9.07 0.92
CA GLN A 17 3.68 10.33 0.51
C GLN A 17 2.94 10.96 -0.68
N ALA A 18 2.52 10.17 -1.67
CA ALA A 18 1.82 10.66 -2.85
C ALA A 18 0.43 11.25 -2.52
N LEU A 19 -0.26 10.70 -1.52
CA LEU A 19 -1.58 11.17 -1.07
C LEU A 19 -1.53 12.30 -0.04
N ARG A 20 -0.37 12.88 0.24
CA ARG A 20 -0.19 13.90 1.29
C ARG A 20 -1.05 15.16 1.14
N ASN A 21 -1.42 15.50 -0.08
CA ASN A 21 -2.20 16.71 -0.39
C ASN A 21 -3.72 16.45 -0.50
N GLU A 22 -4.15 15.18 -0.40
CA GLU A 22 -5.58 14.85 -0.46
C GLU A 22 -6.27 15.24 0.86
N ASP A 23 -7.44 15.86 0.77
CA ASP A 23 -8.25 16.21 1.93
C ASP A 23 -9.05 14.99 2.45
N VAL A 24 -8.32 14.01 2.98
CA VAL A 24 -8.85 12.76 3.50
C VAL A 24 -8.15 12.39 4.81
N ALA A 25 -8.81 11.62 5.66
CA ALA A 25 -8.15 11.02 6.84
C ALA A 25 -7.39 9.77 6.40
N LEU A 26 -6.06 9.75 6.58
CA LEU A 26 -5.23 8.58 6.29
C LEU A 26 -4.97 7.78 7.56
N LYS A 27 -5.24 6.48 7.50
CA LYS A 27 -4.88 5.48 8.51
C LYS A 27 -3.97 4.44 7.87
N ILE A 28 -2.86 4.13 8.53
CA ILE A 28 -1.87 3.17 8.04
C ILE A 28 -1.79 2.01 9.03
N VAL A 29 -1.88 0.78 8.52
CA VAL A 29 -1.77 -0.46 9.29
C VAL A 29 -0.54 -1.23 8.82
N ASP A 30 0.45 -1.40 9.70
CA ASP A 30 1.65 -2.20 9.45
C ASP A 30 2.32 -2.53 10.78
N PHE A 31 2.81 -3.75 10.95
CA PHE A 31 3.45 -4.20 12.19
C PHE A 31 4.98 -4.27 12.12
N ASP A 32 5.56 -4.13 10.92
CA ASP A 32 6.98 -4.29 10.66
C ASP A 32 7.85 -3.15 11.21
N ARG A 33 9.14 -3.45 11.29
CA ARG A 33 10.18 -2.48 11.60
C ARG A 33 10.96 -2.12 10.34
N VAL A 34 11.52 -0.93 10.35
CA VAL A 34 12.44 -0.48 9.30
C VAL A 34 13.76 -1.25 9.44
N GLU A 35 14.15 -1.90 8.38
CA GLU A 35 15.45 -2.56 8.21
C GLU A 35 16.34 -1.73 7.27
N MET A 36 17.66 -1.96 7.31
CA MET A 36 18.60 -1.20 6.45
C MET A 36 18.28 -1.41 4.96
N LYS A 37 17.91 -2.65 4.56
CA LYS A 37 17.50 -2.98 3.18
C LYS A 37 16.28 -2.21 2.70
N ASN A 38 15.38 -1.84 3.63
CA ASN A 38 14.17 -1.08 3.27
C ASN A 38 14.49 0.37 2.87
N VAL A 39 15.59 0.94 3.37
CA VAL A 39 15.95 2.34 3.11
C VAL A 39 16.27 2.59 1.63
N ALA A 40 16.69 1.54 0.91
CA ALA A 40 17.05 1.66 -0.51
C ALA A 40 15.82 1.81 -1.44
N SER A 41 14.66 1.26 -1.05
CA SER A 41 13.50 1.12 -1.94
C SER A 41 12.16 1.56 -1.35
N GLN A 42 12.13 1.88 -0.04
CA GLN A 42 10.92 2.29 0.67
C GLN A 42 11.10 3.72 1.21
N PHE A 43 10.01 4.46 1.35
CA PHE A 43 10.04 5.81 1.88
C PHE A 43 10.26 5.83 3.41
N HIS A 44 11.41 5.29 3.82
CA HIS A 44 11.87 5.27 5.20
C HIS A 44 13.28 5.83 5.32
N PHE A 45 13.59 6.43 6.48
CA PHE A 45 14.88 7.08 6.70
C PHE A 45 15.86 6.18 7.46
N LYS A 46 17.15 6.31 7.16
CA LYS A 46 18.23 5.54 7.78
C LYS A 46 18.24 5.66 9.32
N ASN A 47 17.91 6.83 9.87
CA ASN A 47 17.83 7.06 11.31
C ASN A 47 16.60 6.40 11.98
N MET A 48 15.70 5.83 11.18
CA MET A 48 14.51 5.11 11.65
C MET A 48 14.71 3.58 11.67
N VAL A 49 15.88 3.08 11.29
CA VAL A 49 16.18 1.64 11.34
C VAL A 49 15.97 1.11 12.77
N GLY A 50 15.25 -0.01 12.88
CA GLY A 50 14.81 -0.62 14.14
C GLY A 50 13.51 -0.06 14.72
N LYS A 51 13.00 1.08 14.26
CA LYS A 51 11.68 1.62 14.65
C LYS A 51 10.58 0.99 13.80
N LYS A 52 9.33 1.08 14.24
CA LYS A 52 8.20 0.61 13.41
C LYS A 52 8.10 1.43 12.12
N LYS A 53 7.76 0.79 11.00
CA LYS A 53 7.56 1.45 9.69
C LYS A 53 6.53 2.55 9.77
N ILE A 54 5.43 2.31 10.48
CA ILE A 54 4.36 3.30 10.70
C ILE A 54 4.84 4.54 11.46
N ASP A 55 5.75 4.39 12.44
CA ASP A 55 6.31 5.53 13.18
C ASP A 55 7.23 6.36 12.28
N SER A 56 7.99 5.69 11.41
CA SER A 56 8.81 6.35 10.38
C SER A 56 7.95 7.22 9.45
N LEU A 57 6.87 6.66 8.90
CA LEU A 57 5.96 7.40 8.04
C LEU A 57 5.25 8.55 8.78
N LYS A 58 4.79 8.31 10.01
CA LYS A 58 4.14 9.35 10.82
C LYS A 58 5.07 10.53 11.04
N GLN A 59 6.33 10.29 11.38
CA GLN A 59 7.31 11.35 11.55
C GLN A 59 7.62 12.06 10.23
N ALA A 60 7.82 11.32 9.15
CA ALA A 60 8.09 11.87 7.82
C ALA A 60 6.97 12.82 7.36
N MET A 61 5.72 12.34 7.44
CA MET A 61 4.55 13.10 7.03
C MET A 61 4.36 14.36 7.87
N GLN A 62 4.54 14.25 9.19
CA GLN A 62 4.42 15.41 10.10
C GLN A 62 5.55 16.40 9.88
N PHE A 63 6.81 15.93 9.79
CA PHE A 63 7.97 16.80 9.73
C PHE A 63 8.12 17.49 8.37
N CYS A 64 7.98 16.71 7.27
CA CYS A 64 8.19 17.25 5.94
C CYS A 64 6.99 18.03 5.39
N TYR A 65 5.78 17.66 5.80
CA TYR A 65 4.54 18.17 5.17
C TYR A 65 3.51 18.74 6.16
N GLY A 66 3.77 18.68 7.47
CA GLY A 66 2.78 19.07 8.48
C GLY A 66 1.54 18.17 8.52
N ARG A 67 1.58 17.02 7.82
CA ARG A 67 0.45 16.12 7.64
C ARG A 67 0.33 15.13 8.79
N LYS A 68 -0.81 15.13 9.48
CA LYS A 68 -1.12 14.12 10.50
C LYS A 68 -1.72 12.88 9.84
N ILE A 69 -1.25 11.70 10.23
CA ILE A 69 -1.80 10.40 9.84
C ILE A 69 -2.04 9.54 11.07
N GLU A 70 -3.11 8.74 11.04
CA GLU A 70 -3.37 7.70 12.04
C GLU A 70 -2.48 6.48 11.72
N VAL A 71 -1.92 5.84 12.73
CA VAL A 71 -1.07 4.66 12.53
C VAL A 71 -1.41 3.56 13.54
N VAL A 72 -1.44 2.31 13.09
CA VAL A 72 -1.73 1.13 13.90
C VAL A 72 -0.69 0.05 13.63
N GLY A 73 0.09 -0.28 14.65
CA GLY A 73 1.23 -1.20 14.57
C GLY A 73 0.88 -2.64 14.94
N ASN A 74 -0.23 -3.15 14.46
CA ASN A 74 -0.70 -4.51 14.72
C ASN A 74 -0.71 -5.33 13.43
N LYS A 75 -0.33 -6.61 13.53
CA LYS A 75 -0.50 -7.56 12.43
C LYS A 75 -1.99 -7.77 12.18
N LEU A 76 -2.42 -7.71 10.91
CA LEU A 76 -3.79 -8.05 10.53
C LEU A 76 -4.02 -9.56 10.66
N THR A 77 -5.10 -9.92 11.33
CA THR A 77 -5.57 -11.29 11.53
C THR A 77 -7.10 -11.33 11.42
N ALA A 78 -7.69 -12.52 11.31
CA ALA A 78 -9.14 -12.67 11.27
C ALA A 78 -9.83 -12.18 12.56
N ASP A 79 -9.12 -12.19 13.69
CA ASP A 79 -9.70 -11.78 14.98
C ASP A 79 -9.75 -10.26 15.17
N ASN A 80 -8.98 -9.50 14.36
CA ASN A 80 -8.86 -8.05 14.53
C ASN A 80 -9.18 -7.24 13.27
N ASP A 81 -9.63 -7.87 12.20
CA ASP A 81 -9.92 -7.22 10.91
C ASP A 81 -10.96 -6.11 11.06
N VAL A 82 -12.04 -6.36 11.78
CA VAL A 82 -13.08 -5.35 12.06
C VAL A 82 -12.50 -4.13 12.79
N GLN A 83 -11.62 -4.35 13.77
CA GLN A 83 -10.98 -3.27 14.52
C GLN A 83 -10.02 -2.46 13.62
N LEU A 84 -9.26 -3.16 12.78
CA LEU A 84 -8.23 -2.54 11.95
C LEU A 84 -8.78 -1.90 10.68
N LEU A 85 -9.77 -2.52 10.04
CA LEU A 85 -10.29 -2.11 8.74
C LEU A 85 -11.62 -1.35 8.83
N GLY A 86 -12.35 -1.51 9.94
CA GLY A 86 -13.66 -0.91 10.14
C GLY A 86 -13.65 0.62 10.07
N GLY A 87 -14.75 1.18 9.53
CA GLY A 87 -14.95 2.61 9.38
C GLY A 87 -14.13 3.25 8.24
N ALA A 88 -13.49 2.46 7.39
CA ALA A 88 -12.86 2.95 6.18
C ALA A 88 -13.90 3.16 5.07
N ASP A 89 -13.79 4.26 4.33
CA ASP A 89 -14.56 4.52 3.11
C ASP A 89 -13.85 3.92 1.87
N LEU A 90 -12.53 3.69 1.99
CA LEU A 90 -11.68 3.04 0.99
C LEU A 90 -10.58 2.27 1.71
N LEU A 91 -10.39 1.02 1.30
CA LEU A 91 -9.24 0.21 1.67
C LEU A 91 -8.23 0.22 0.52
N ILE A 92 -6.93 0.36 0.84
CA ILE A 92 -5.86 0.20 -0.15
C ILE A 92 -4.88 -0.85 0.37
N ASP A 93 -4.84 -1.97 -0.31
CA ASP A 93 -3.98 -3.10 0.00
C ASP A 93 -2.62 -2.97 -0.71
N CYS A 94 -1.57 -2.86 0.08
CA CYS A 94 -0.17 -2.81 -0.34
C CYS A 94 0.65 -3.95 0.28
N LEU A 95 0.00 -5.06 0.63
CA LEU A 95 0.64 -6.23 1.23
C LEU A 95 1.36 -7.07 0.16
N ASP A 96 2.30 -7.88 0.59
CA ASP A 96 3.11 -8.78 -0.23
C ASP A 96 2.80 -10.27 -0.01
N ASN A 97 1.88 -10.59 0.91
CA ASN A 97 1.50 -11.98 1.19
C ASN A 97 0.01 -12.25 0.93
N GLY A 98 -0.27 -13.41 0.33
CA GLY A 98 -1.60 -13.81 -0.10
C GLY A 98 -2.59 -14.01 1.05
N GLU A 99 -2.15 -14.51 2.21
CA GLU A 99 -3.02 -14.73 3.37
C GLU A 99 -3.64 -13.40 3.87
N ALA A 100 -2.79 -12.40 4.11
CA ALA A 100 -3.25 -11.09 4.57
C ALA A 100 -4.10 -10.38 3.50
N ARG A 101 -3.76 -10.53 2.20
CA ARG A 101 -4.58 -10.01 1.09
C ARG A 101 -5.98 -10.61 1.08
N ARG A 102 -6.11 -11.93 1.35
CA ARG A 102 -7.43 -12.60 1.44
C ARG A 102 -8.26 -12.04 2.59
N LEU A 103 -7.65 -11.72 3.74
CA LEU A 103 -8.36 -11.08 4.86
C LEU A 103 -8.88 -9.70 4.46
N VAL A 104 -8.05 -8.85 3.84
CA VAL A 104 -8.47 -7.52 3.37
C VAL A 104 -9.60 -7.63 2.35
N GLN A 105 -9.45 -8.48 1.35
CA GLN A 105 -10.44 -8.67 0.29
C GLN A 105 -11.75 -9.25 0.85
N GLY A 106 -11.66 -10.23 1.74
CA GLY A 106 -12.82 -10.84 2.41
C GLY A 106 -13.60 -9.82 3.23
N PHE A 107 -12.88 -9.01 4.04
CA PHE A 107 -13.50 -7.93 4.82
C PHE A 107 -14.17 -6.90 3.89
N ALA A 108 -13.48 -6.45 2.84
CA ALA A 108 -13.99 -5.48 1.88
C ALA A 108 -15.32 -5.95 1.24
N ARG A 109 -15.34 -7.18 0.76
CA ARG A 109 -16.54 -7.79 0.15
C ARG A 109 -17.68 -7.96 1.13
N ALA A 110 -17.40 -8.48 2.34
CA ALA A 110 -18.42 -8.72 3.36
C ALA A 110 -19.09 -7.42 3.86
N ASN A 111 -18.37 -6.31 3.83
CA ASN A 111 -18.85 -5.01 4.34
C ASN A 111 -19.18 -4.00 3.21
N GLY A 112 -19.05 -4.37 1.94
CA GLY A 112 -19.30 -3.49 0.81
C GLY A 112 -18.35 -2.28 0.72
N VAL A 113 -17.14 -2.39 1.29
CA VAL A 113 -16.14 -1.32 1.27
C VAL A 113 -15.30 -1.43 -0.01
N PRO A 114 -15.20 -0.38 -0.82
CA PRO A 114 -14.30 -0.37 -1.96
C PRO A 114 -12.86 -0.70 -1.53
N CYS A 115 -12.19 -1.57 -2.30
CA CYS A 115 -10.82 -1.93 -2.02
C CYS A 115 -9.99 -1.90 -3.30
N LEU A 116 -8.86 -1.20 -3.25
CA LEU A 116 -7.88 -1.07 -4.31
C LEU A 116 -6.63 -1.86 -3.92
N HIS A 117 -6.18 -2.75 -4.79
CA HIS A 117 -4.99 -3.58 -4.59
C HIS A 117 -3.83 -3.08 -5.43
N GLY A 118 -2.67 -2.88 -4.79
CA GLY A 118 -1.39 -2.68 -5.44
C GLY A 118 -0.54 -3.94 -5.33
N ALA A 119 0.01 -4.41 -6.43
CA ALA A 119 0.90 -5.56 -6.46
C ALA A 119 2.12 -5.30 -7.34
N LEU A 120 3.26 -5.87 -6.94
CA LEU A 120 4.52 -5.87 -7.70
C LEU A 120 4.97 -7.31 -7.86
N ALA A 121 5.42 -7.66 -9.07
CA ALA A 121 6.10 -8.92 -9.29
C ALA A 121 7.48 -8.90 -8.62
N ALA A 122 7.95 -10.06 -8.19
CA ALA A 122 9.21 -10.20 -7.49
C ALA A 122 10.43 -9.75 -8.31
N ASP A 123 10.40 -9.83 -9.61
CA ASP A 123 11.47 -9.43 -10.54
C ASP A 123 11.47 -7.94 -10.91
N GLY A 124 10.55 -7.15 -10.35
CA GLY A 124 10.40 -5.73 -10.68
C GLY A 124 9.95 -5.45 -12.12
N GLY A 125 9.57 -6.49 -12.86
CA GLY A 125 9.16 -6.37 -14.27
C GLY A 125 7.67 -6.09 -14.49
N PHE A 126 6.85 -6.21 -13.45
CA PHE A 126 5.41 -6.07 -13.58
C PHE A 126 4.77 -5.53 -12.30
N GLY A 127 3.79 -4.64 -12.47
CA GLY A 127 2.95 -4.09 -11.40
C GLY A 127 1.49 -4.05 -11.81
N ARG A 128 0.60 -4.19 -10.83
CA ARG A 128 -0.85 -4.05 -11.04
C ARG A 128 -1.48 -3.15 -9.99
N VAL A 129 -2.45 -2.38 -10.47
CA VAL A 129 -3.37 -1.59 -9.66
C VAL A 129 -4.77 -2.04 -10.04
N VAL A 130 -5.45 -2.77 -9.17
CA VAL A 130 -6.70 -3.47 -9.50
C VAL A 130 -7.71 -3.31 -8.37
N TRP A 131 -8.97 -3.11 -8.71
CA TRP A 131 -10.07 -3.09 -7.74
C TRP A 131 -10.47 -4.52 -7.34
N SER A 132 -10.97 -4.68 -6.10
CA SER A 132 -11.31 -6.00 -5.54
C SER A 132 -12.27 -6.84 -6.38
N ASP A 133 -13.09 -6.18 -7.20
CA ASP A 133 -14.04 -6.87 -8.06
C ASP A 133 -13.32 -7.73 -9.12
N ASP A 134 -12.15 -7.28 -9.58
CA ASP A 134 -11.35 -7.89 -10.64
C ASP A 134 -10.02 -8.49 -10.13
N PHE A 135 -9.75 -8.39 -8.82
CA PHE A 135 -8.48 -8.86 -8.25
C PHE A 135 -8.55 -10.34 -7.89
N VAL A 136 -7.73 -11.13 -8.56
CA VAL A 136 -7.48 -12.54 -8.24
C VAL A 136 -6.17 -12.62 -7.46
N ILE A 137 -6.24 -13.24 -6.28
CA ILE A 137 -5.04 -13.51 -5.47
C ILE A 137 -4.49 -14.83 -5.96
N ASP A 138 -3.35 -14.79 -6.62
CA ASP A 138 -2.65 -15.99 -7.06
C ASP A 138 -2.15 -16.74 -5.82
N ASP A 139 -2.30 -18.07 -5.82
CA ASP A 139 -1.68 -18.97 -4.86
C ASP A 139 -0.19 -19.14 -5.26
N GLU A 140 0.56 -18.04 -5.22
CA GLU A 140 2.01 -18.12 -5.41
C GLU A 140 2.58 -18.86 -4.20
N GLY A 141 3.09 -20.07 -4.47
CA GLY A 141 4.00 -20.73 -3.56
C GLY A 141 5.16 -19.80 -3.23
N ASP A 142 5.79 -19.97 -2.07
CA ASP A 142 6.89 -19.18 -1.51
C ASP A 142 7.79 -18.53 -2.59
N GLY A 143 7.32 -17.44 -3.15
CA GLY A 143 8.04 -16.63 -4.13
C GLY A 143 9.23 -16.01 -3.42
N GLY A 144 10.41 -16.16 -3.99
CA GLY A 144 11.67 -15.68 -3.44
C GLY A 144 11.68 -14.24 -2.95
N ALA A 145 12.78 -13.82 -2.37
CA ALA A 145 12.97 -12.51 -1.76
C ALA A 145 12.36 -11.37 -2.61
N ALA A 146 11.53 -10.57 -1.98
CA ALA A 146 10.85 -9.46 -2.66
C ALA A 146 11.88 -8.51 -3.27
N THR A 147 11.73 -8.16 -4.51
CA THR A 147 12.58 -7.31 -5.36
C THR A 147 12.86 -5.92 -4.79
N CYS A 148 12.19 -5.55 -3.73
CA CYS A 148 12.30 -4.22 -3.13
C CYS A 148 13.44 -4.09 -2.09
N GLU A 149 14.40 -5.05 -2.07
CA GLU A 149 15.43 -5.06 -1.01
C GLU A 149 16.76 -4.42 -1.43
N ASP A 150 17.04 -4.30 -2.71
CA ASP A 150 18.33 -3.82 -3.23
C ASP A 150 18.34 -2.37 -3.74
N GLY A 151 17.15 -1.78 -3.94
CA GLY A 151 16.99 -0.43 -4.48
C GLY A 151 17.10 -0.34 -6.01
N GLU A 152 17.45 -1.39 -6.72
CA GLU A 152 17.58 -1.40 -8.18
C GLU A 152 16.25 -1.03 -8.86
N HIS A 153 15.14 -1.53 -8.30
CA HIS A 153 13.80 -1.33 -8.84
C HIS A 153 13.06 -0.10 -8.30
N LEU A 154 13.74 0.78 -7.54
CA LEU A 154 13.11 1.96 -6.95
C LEU A 154 12.30 2.80 -7.97
N PRO A 155 12.79 3.11 -9.18
CA PRO A 155 12.01 3.87 -10.15
C PRO A 155 10.71 3.16 -10.56
N PHE A 156 10.73 1.84 -10.69
CA PHE A 156 9.55 1.06 -11.04
C PHE A 156 8.54 0.99 -9.87
N ILE A 157 9.03 0.88 -8.64
CA ILE A 157 8.22 0.96 -7.42
C ILE A 157 7.52 2.31 -7.34
N GLU A 158 8.25 3.41 -7.58
CA GLU A 158 7.69 4.77 -7.54
C GLU A 158 6.63 4.99 -8.63
N ILE A 159 6.86 4.52 -9.86
CA ILE A 159 5.87 4.56 -10.93
C ILE A 159 4.60 3.79 -10.53
N SER A 160 4.76 2.59 -10.00
CA SER A 160 3.64 1.75 -9.57
C SER A 160 2.85 2.39 -8.43
N ALA A 161 3.54 2.95 -7.43
CA ALA A 161 2.91 3.69 -6.33
C ALA A 161 2.21 4.97 -6.81
N ALA A 162 2.77 5.66 -7.82
CA ALA A 162 2.14 6.83 -8.42
C ALA A 162 0.82 6.48 -9.13
N TYR A 163 0.76 5.37 -9.88
CA TYR A 163 -0.48 4.91 -10.49
C TYR A 163 -1.49 4.40 -9.47
N LEU A 164 -1.04 3.78 -8.38
CA LEU A 164 -1.89 3.42 -7.25
C LEU A 164 -2.50 4.68 -6.60
N ALA A 165 -1.70 5.71 -6.39
CA ALA A 165 -2.16 7.01 -5.90
C ALA A 165 -3.13 7.67 -6.88
N TYR A 166 -2.85 7.64 -8.18
CA TYR A 166 -3.71 8.21 -9.20
C TYR A 166 -5.09 7.51 -9.26
N ALA A 167 -5.12 6.17 -9.15
CA ALA A 167 -6.38 5.42 -9.06
C ALA A 167 -7.19 5.82 -7.82
N ALA A 168 -6.52 5.94 -6.66
CA ALA A 168 -7.14 6.40 -5.42
C ALA A 168 -7.67 7.83 -5.54
N GLN A 169 -6.90 8.76 -6.11
CA GLN A 169 -7.33 10.15 -6.35
C GLN A 169 -8.58 10.24 -7.25
N ARG A 170 -8.64 9.42 -8.29
CA ARG A 170 -9.81 9.35 -9.15
C ARG A 170 -11.05 8.89 -8.40
N PHE A 171 -10.89 7.88 -7.57
CA PHE A 171 -11.98 7.41 -6.71
C PHE A 171 -12.40 8.48 -5.68
N ILE A 172 -11.45 9.13 -5.02
CA ILE A 172 -11.71 10.22 -4.07
C ILE A 172 -12.52 11.35 -4.73
N LYS A 173 -12.15 11.71 -5.95
CA LYS A 173 -12.73 12.86 -6.66
C LYS A 173 -14.14 12.61 -7.21
N ASP A 174 -14.36 11.44 -7.78
CA ASP A 174 -15.57 11.20 -8.58
C ASP A 174 -16.10 9.76 -8.55
N GLY A 175 -15.56 8.91 -7.64
CA GLY A 175 -15.98 7.52 -7.46
C GLY A 175 -15.55 6.55 -8.57
N ARG A 176 -14.80 7.01 -9.58
CA ARG A 176 -14.36 6.15 -10.68
C ARG A 176 -13.32 5.14 -10.25
N LYS A 177 -13.59 3.88 -10.55
CA LYS A 177 -12.67 2.76 -10.38
C LYS A 177 -11.88 2.58 -11.69
N ILE A 178 -10.59 2.87 -11.66
CA ILE A 178 -9.67 2.72 -12.79
C ILE A 178 -8.54 1.82 -12.34
N GLY A 179 -8.27 0.75 -13.08
CA GLY A 179 -7.14 -0.13 -12.88
C GLY A 179 -5.99 0.15 -13.86
N TYR A 180 -4.81 -0.36 -13.55
CA TYR A 180 -3.61 -0.22 -14.37
C TYR A 180 -2.78 -1.49 -14.34
N SER A 181 -2.28 -1.87 -15.52
CA SER A 181 -1.19 -2.82 -15.72
C SER A 181 0.07 -2.02 -16.04
N ILE A 182 1.16 -2.28 -15.33
CA ILE A 182 2.38 -1.47 -15.35
C ILE A 182 3.55 -2.37 -15.69
N SER A 183 4.35 -1.97 -16.67
CA SER A 183 5.59 -2.66 -17.05
C SER A 183 6.67 -1.62 -17.38
N PRO A 184 7.94 -2.00 -17.47
CA PRO A 184 8.99 -1.10 -17.95
C PRO A 184 8.75 -0.54 -19.36
N ALA A 185 7.94 -1.24 -20.17
CA ALA A 185 7.58 -0.81 -21.53
C ALA A 185 6.47 0.23 -21.57
N GLY A 186 5.68 0.35 -20.49
CA GLY A 186 4.58 1.32 -20.41
C GLY A 186 3.49 0.92 -19.43
N VAL A 187 2.45 1.73 -19.41
CA VAL A 187 1.27 1.56 -18.54
C VAL A 187 0.02 1.46 -19.38
N GLU A 188 -0.78 0.46 -19.11
CA GLU A 188 -2.07 0.23 -19.74
C GLU A 188 -3.20 0.39 -18.72
N LYS A 189 -4.27 1.03 -19.14
CA LYS A 189 -5.51 1.12 -18.35
C LYS A 189 -6.29 -0.18 -18.53
N ILE A 190 -6.76 -0.76 -17.44
CA ILE A 190 -7.57 -1.99 -17.38
C ILE A 190 -8.89 -1.77 -16.65
#